data_6e21a668d4ed754bb5a063a3cb75f38c
#
_entry.id   6e21a668d4ed754bb5a063a3cb75f38c
#
_cell.length_a   1.000
_cell.length_b   1.000
_cell.length_c   1.000
_cell.angle_alpha   90.00
_cell.angle_beta   90.00
_cell.angle_gamma   90.00
#
_symmetry.space_group_name_H-M   'P 1'
#
loop_
_entity.id
_entity.type
_entity.pdbx_description
1 polymer ?
#
loop_
_entity_poly.entity_id
_entity_poly.type
_entity_poly.pdbx_seq_one_letter_code
_entity_poly.pdbx_strand_id
1 'polypeptide(L)'
;MKNPEELLDFMSNNINYGYLGKNGRVYHYDDSDFDSEWYEQYILENSEELINNLYGNCWDQVEFERDWFLKNKYEIKTIYEMVKLDYDNVYPTHSFLAYKDNDCWYWFENSDFNNRGIHKFNTFDELLNYQYNKYVEFLKTFNITNDELERIILTEFDKPKEHISAEEYLNHVVNSKLII
;
A
#
# COMPACT_ATOMS: atom_id res chain seq x y z
N MET A 1 6.13 -16.89 11.12
CA MET A 1 4.98 -16.09 11.57
C MET A 1 3.74 -16.96 11.45
N LYS A 2 2.99 -17.13 12.52
CA LYS A 2 1.88 -18.10 12.63
C LYS A 2 0.51 -17.42 12.58
N ASN A 3 0.44 -16.13 12.85
CA ASN A 3 -0.78 -15.32 12.87
C ASN A 3 -0.48 -13.88 12.42
N PRO A 4 -1.50 -13.05 12.13
CA PRO A 4 -1.32 -11.68 11.69
C PRO A 4 -0.52 -10.79 12.66
N GLU A 5 -0.66 -11.00 13.96
CA GLU A 5 0.06 -10.24 14.99
C GLU A 5 1.57 -10.50 14.92
N GLU A 6 1.97 -11.77 14.74
CA GLU A 6 3.38 -12.13 14.56
C GLU A 6 3.93 -11.60 13.22
N LEU A 7 3.11 -11.51 12.17
CA LEU A 7 3.49 -10.89 10.90
C LEU A 7 3.75 -9.40 11.10
N LEU A 8 2.81 -8.69 11.73
CA LEU A 8 2.95 -7.26 12.00
C LEU A 8 4.18 -6.98 12.87
N ASP A 9 4.39 -7.77 13.92
CA ASP A 9 5.54 -7.65 14.81
C ASP A 9 6.86 -7.84 14.03
N PHE A 10 6.92 -8.86 13.16
CA PHE A 10 8.08 -9.06 12.29
C PHE A 10 8.30 -7.85 11.36
N MET A 11 7.27 -7.40 10.65
CA MET A 11 7.39 -6.30 9.68
C MET A 11 7.77 -5.00 10.38
N SER A 12 7.12 -4.68 11.49
CA SER A 12 7.36 -3.43 12.23
C SER A 12 8.77 -3.33 12.83
N ASN A 13 9.38 -4.47 13.15
CA ASN A 13 10.73 -4.51 13.72
C ASN A 13 11.85 -4.66 12.68
N ASN A 14 11.53 -5.11 11.46
CA ASN A 14 12.57 -5.47 10.48
C ASN A 14 12.42 -4.73 9.15
N ILE A 15 11.20 -4.43 8.68
CA ILE A 15 11.01 -3.77 7.38
C ILE A 15 11.00 -2.27 7.56
N ASN A 16 11.93 -1.60 6.89
CA ASN A 16 12.03 -0.16 6.86
C ASN A 16 11.35 0.40 5.60
N TYR A 17 10.96 1.67 5.63
CA TYR A 17 10.40 2.33 4.47
C TYR A 17 11.49 2.73 3.48
N GLY A 18 11.36 2.28 2.24
CA GLY A 18 12.35 2.47 1.19
C GLY A 18 11.90 1.77 -0.09
N TYR A 19 12.80 1.65 -1.06
CA TYR A 19 12.53 0.86 -2.28
C TYR A 19 13.82 0.38 -2.94
N LEU A 20 13.71 -0.73 -3.69
CA LEU A 20 14.78 -1.21 -4.57
C LEU A 20 14.73 -0.46 -5.90
N GLY A 21 15.86 0.08 -6.33
CA GLY A 21 16.01 0.71 -7.64
C GLY A 21 16.46 -0.26 -8.72
N LYS A 22 16.10 0.02 -9.98
CA LYS A 22 16.58 -0.70 -11.18
C LYS A 22 18.10 -0.79 -11.28
N ASN A 23 18.80 0.16 -10.67
CA ASN A 23 20.26 0.20 -10.57
C ASN A 23 20.83 -0.73 -9.47
N GLY A 24 19.97 -1.45 -8.75
CA GLY A 24 20.33 -2.35 -7.65
C GLY A 24 20.63 -1.66 -6.33
N ARG A 25 20.47 -0.34 -6.24
CA ARG A 25 20.56 0.41 -4.98
C ARG A 25 19.25 0.32 -4.22
N VAL A 26 19.32 0.17 -2.90
CA VAL A 26 18.21 0.42 -2.00
C VAL A 26 18.20 1.91 -1.64
N TYR A 27 17.07 2.57 -1.90
CA TYR A 27 16.83 3.96 -1.54
C TYR A 27 16.11 4.01 -0.20
N HIS A 28 16.70 4.68 0.77
CA HIS A 28 16.14 4.85 2.11
C HIS A 28 15.28 6.12 2.16
N TYR A 29 14.26 6.13 3.00
CA TYR A 29 13.32 7.25 3.11
C TYR A 29 13.99 8.62 3.38
N ASP A 30 15.11 8.63 4.09
CA ASP A 30 15.88 9.81 4.45
C ASP A 30 17.01 10.15 3.46
N ASP A 31 17.16 9.40 2.37
CA ASP A 31 18.08 9.74 1.28
C ASP A 31 17.58 11.01 0.58
N SER A 32 18.50 11.95 0.28
CA SER A 32 18.17 13.23 -0.35
C SER A 32 17.59 13.13 -1.76
N ASP A 33 17.78 11.99 -2.43
CA ASP A 33 17.32 11.67 -3.78
C ASP A 33 16.13 10.68 -3.78
N PHE A 34 15.59 10.33 -2.60
CA PHE A 34 14.50 9.35 -2.47
C PHE A 34 13.30 9.70 -3.36
N ASP A 35 12.74 10.91 -3.20
CA ASP A 35 11.55 11.33 -3.94
C ASP A 35 11.84 11.64 -5.41
N SER A 36 13.01 12.23 -5.71
CA SER A 36 13.36 12.64 -7.08
C SER A 36 13.65 11.46 -8.00
N GLU A 37 14.18 10.37 -7.47
CA GLU A 37 14.55 9.19 -8.25
C GLU A 37 13.45 8.12 -8.27
N TRP A 38 12.47 8.23 -7.37
CA TRP A 38 11.48 7.18 -7.14
C TRP A 38 10.80 6.68 -8.41
N TYR A 39 10.22 7.57 -9.20
CA TYR A 39 9.42 7.18 -10.35
C TYR A 39 10.23 6.45 -11.44
N GLU A 40 11.47 6.89 -11.65
CA GLU A 40 12.34 6.30 -12.68
C GLU A 40 13.04 5.03 -12.20
N GLN A 41 13.44 4.98 -10.93
CA GLN A 41 14.26 3.91 -10.39
C GLN A 41 13.47 2.75 -9.80
N TYR A 42 12.27 3.01 -9.26
CA TYR A 42 11.49 2.00 -8.56
C TYR A 42 11.27 0.73 -9.39
N ILE A 43 11.41 -0.42 -8.72
CA ILE A 43 11.04 -1.73 -9.21
C ILE A 43 10.32 -2.49 -8.10
N LEU A 44 9.17 -3.09 -8.42
CA LEU A 44 8.40 -3.87 -7.44
C LEU A 44 9.17 -5.13 -7.05
N GLU A 45 9.45 -5.26 -5.76
CA GLU A 45 10.13 -6.43 -5.21
C GLU A 45 9.16 -7.60 -5.00
N ASN A 46 9.69 -8.81 -5.13
CA ASN A 46 8.99 -9.98 -4.63
C ASN A 46 9.26 -10.17 -3.12
N SER A 47 8.51 -11.09 -2.50
CA SER A 47 8.60 -11.33 -1.05
C SER A 47 9.99 -11.79 -0.56
N GLU A 48 10.76 -12.48 -1.40
CA GLU A 48 12.11 -12.92 -1.05
C GLU A 48 13.09 -11.75 -1.05
N GLU A 49 12.99 -10.87 -2.05
CA GLU A 49 13.81 -9.67 -2.17
C GLU A 49 13.53 -8.71 -1.02
N LEU A 50 12.25 -8.46 -0.69
CA LEU A 50 11.88 -7.62 0.45
C LEU A 50 12.49 -8.13 1.77
N ILE A 51 12.44 -9.44 2.02
CA ILE A 51 13.05 -10.03 3.23
C ILE A 51 14.58 -9.90 3.22
N ASN A 52 15.22 -10.00 2.06
CA ASN A 52 16.66 -9.89 1.94
C ASN A 52 17.14 -8.44 2.10
N ASN A 53 16.40 -7.48 1.54
CA ASN A 53 16.74 -6.06 1.57
C ASN A 53 16.29 -5.37 2.86
N LEU A 54 15.18 -5.82 3.46
CA LEU A 54 14.52 -5.24 4.63
C LEU A 54 14.05 -3.78 4.42
N TYR A 55 13.78 -3.40 3.16
CA TYR A 55 13.24 -2.11 2.76
C TYR A 55 12.17 -2.31 1.70
N GLY A 56 11.03 -1.65 1.88
CA GLY A 56 9.94 -1.62 0.92
C GLY A 56 9.00 -0.47 1.21
N ASN A 57 8.43 0.12 0.16
CA ASN A 57 7.34 1.09 0.30
C ASN A 57 6.00 0.37 0.50
N CYS A 58 4.87 1.11 0.53
CA CYS A 58 3.55 0.50 0.72
C CYS A 58 3.20 -0.52 -0.37
N TRP A 59 3.73 -0.39 -1.59
CA TRP A 59 3.49 -1.32 -2.70
C TRP A 59 4.21 -2.66 -2.50
N ASP A 60 5.48 -2.62 -2.08
CA ASP A 60 6.26 -3.83 -1.81
C ASP A 60 5.73 -4.56 -0.57
N GLN A 61 5.38 -3.79 0.47
CA GLN A 61 4.88 -4.35 1.72
C GLN A 61 3.52 -5.03 1.53
N VAL A 62 2.60 -4.42 0.77
CA VAL A 62 1.27 -5.03 0.52
C VAL A 62 1.38 -6.34 -0.27
N GLU A 63 2.35 -6.48 -1.17
CA GLU A 63 2.56 -7.73 -1.90
C GLU A 63 3.16 -8.82 -1.00
N PHE A 64 4.07 -8.47 -0.10
CA PHE A 64 4.57 -9.39 0.93
C PHE A 64 3.44 -9.85 1.88
N GLU A 65 2.60 -8.94 2.34
CA GLU A 65 1.42 -9.23 3.13
C GLU A 65 0.48 -10.17 2.37
N ARG A 66 0.16 -9.85 1.11
CA ARG A 66 -0.66 -10.68 0.23
C ARG A 66 -0.17 -12.12 0.19
N ASP A 67 1.11 -12.32 -0.08
CA ASP A 67 1.70 -13.64 -0.19
C ASP A 67 1.60 -14.42 1.14
N TRP A 68 1.84 -13.74 2.25
CA TRP A 68 1.72 -14.35 3.57
C TRP A 68 0.27 -14.73 3.91
N PHE A 69 -0.69 -13.81 3.73
CA PHE A 69 -2.10 -14.04 4.05
C PHE A 69 -2.71 -15.15 3.18
N LEU A 70 -2.43 -15.16 1.87
CA LEU A 70 -2.91 -16.21 0.96
C LEU A 70 -2.32 -17.58 1.30
N LYS A 71 -1.02 -17.65 1.63
CA LYS A 71 -0.36 -18.88 2.07
C LYS A 71 -1.01 -19.43 3.34
N ASN A 72 -1.50 -18.58 4.22
CA ASN A 72 -2.19 -18.93 5.46
C ASN A 72 -3.71 -19.06 5.28
N LYS A 73 -4.23 -19.01 4.03
CA LYS A 73 -5.62 -19.25 3.63
C LYS A 73 -6.63 -18.24 4.17
N TYR A 74 -6.22 -17.00 4.40
CA TYR A 74 -7.14 -15.91 4.68
C TYR A 74 -7.85 -15.45 3.40
N GLU A 75 -9.09 -15.01 3.53
CA GLU A 75 -9.76 -14.20 2.52
C GLU A 75 -9.21 -12.77 2.62
N ILE A 76 -8.72 -12.21 1.51
CA ILE A 76 -8.09 -10.90 1.48
C ILE A 76 -8.65 -10.00 0.39
N LYS A 77 -8.44 -8.71 0.56
CA LYS A 77 -8.60 -7.67 -0.46
C LYS A 77 -7.44 -6.70 -0.36
N THR A 78 -6.87 -6.35 -1.49
CA THR A 78 -5.83 -5.32 -1.57
C THR A 78 -6.39 -4.10 -2.28
N ILE A 79 -6.23 -2.96 -1.65
CA ILE A 79 -6.85 -1.70 -2.02
C ILE A 79 -5.77 -0.68 -2.31
N TYR A 80 -5.99 0.08 -3.38
CA TYR A 80 -5.19 1.25 -3.72
C TYR A 80 -6.06 2.49 -3.67
N GLU A 81 -5.56 3.57 -3.07
CA GLU A 81 -6.24 4.85 -2.95
C GLU A 81 -5.43 5.98 -3.57
N MET A 82 -6.09 6.83 -4.33
CA MET A 82 -5.49 8.00 -4.97
C MET A 82 -6.51 9.08 -5.33
N VAL A 83 -6.01 10.28 -5.61
CA VAL A 83 -6.77 11.31 -6.34
C VAL A 83 -6.50 11.14 -7.84
N LYS A 84 -7.52 10.81 -8.63
CA LYS A 84 -7.38 10.60 -10.07
C LYS A 84 -7.48 11.93 -10.81
N LEU A 85 -6.32 12.50 -11.19
CA LEU A 85 -6.21 13.75 -11.91
C LEU A 85 -5.95 13.52 -13.41
N ASP A 86 -6.26 14.52 -14.24
CA ASP A 86 -5.97 14.53 -15.67
C ASP A 86 -4.54 15.07 -15.96
N TYR A 87 -3.80 15.40 -14.92
CA TYR A 87 -2.41 15.86 -14.92
C TYR A 87 -1.62 15.09 -13.86
N ASP A 88 -0.31 15.30 -13.80
CA ASP A 88 0.56 14.59 -12.84
C ASP A 88 0.03 14.71 -11.42
N ASN A 89 -0.19 13.56 -10.79
CA ASN A 89 -0.71 13.51 -9.44
C ASN A 89 0.37 13.95 -8.45
N VAL A 90 0.07 15.02 -7.72
CA VAL A 90 0.95 15.61 -6.69
C VAL A 90 0.57 15.16 -5.27
N TYR A 91 -0.49 14.37 -5.13
CA TYR A 91 -0.97 13.90 -3.83
C TYR A 91 -0.43 12.51 -3.50
N PRO A 92 -0.16 12.22 -2.23
CA PRO A 92 0.25 10.90 -1.80
C PRO A 92 -0.79 9.84 -2.16
N THR A 93 -0.33 8.67 -2.54
CA THR A 93 -1.16 7.48 -2.77
C THR A 93 -0.83 6.41 -1.73
N HIS A 94 -1.73 5.45 -1.54
CA HIS A 94 -1.47 4.37 -0.60
C HIS A 94 -2.03 3.04 -1.10
N SER A 95 -1.32 1.95 -0.78
CA SER A 95 -1.80 0.58 -0.94
C SER A 95 -1.86 -0.09 0.42
N PHE A 96 -2.95 -0.79 0.69
CA PHE A 96 -3.11 -1.53 1.94
C PHE A 96 -3.85 -2.85 1.75
N LEU A 97 -3.75 -3.72 2.73
CA LEU A 97 -4.40 -5.02 2.75
C LEU A 97 -5.51 -5.07 3.81
N ALA A 98 -6.67 -5.59 3.39
CA ALA A 98 -7.73 -6.02 4.30
C ALA A 98 -7.84 -7.55 4.28
N TYR A 99 -8.02 -8.17 5.45
CA TYR A 99 -8.27 -9.60 5.55
C TYR A 99 -9.52 -9.90 6.39
N LYS A 100 -10.12 -11.07 6.15
CA LYS A 100 -11.29 -11.52 6.89
C LYS A 100 -10.90 -12.64 7.85
N ASP A 101 -11.35 -12.52 9.10
CA ASP A 101 -11.27 -13.56 10.11
C ASP A 101 -12.51 -13.53 11.02
N ASN A 102 -13.09 -14.70 11.31
CA ASN A 102 -14.27 -14.87 12.18
C ASN A 102 -15.43 -13.90 11.83
N ASP A 103 -15.79 -13.79 10.55
CA ASP A 103 -16.82 -12.91 9.99
C ASP A 103 -16.58 -11.39 10.14
N CYS A 104 -15.43 -10.98 10.64
CA CYS A 104 -15.01 -9.59 10.71
C CYS A 104 -13.92 -9.30 9.66
N TRP A 105 -13.84 -8.05 9.24
CA TRP A 105 -12.78 -7.54 8.40
C TRP A 105 -11.75 -6.79 9.24
N TYR A 106 -10.50 -6.90 8.83
CA TYR A 106 -9.37 -6.26 9.50
C TYR A 106 -8.52 -5.53 8.47
N TRP A 107 -8.21 -4.26 8.74
CA TRP A 107 -7.18 -3.55 8.01
C TRP A 107 -5.83 -3.88 8.65
N PHE A 108 -4.93 -4.44 7.87
CA PHE A 108 -3.55 -4.70 8.26
C PHE A 108 -2.67 -3.57 7.73
N GLU A 109 -1.92 -2.91 8.59
CA GLU A 109 -1.11 -1.76 8.23
C GLU A 109 0.27 -1.81 8.87
N ASN A 110 1.32 -1.76 8.06
CA ASN A 110 2.70 -1.64 8.53
C ASN A 110 3.41 -0.41 7.98
N SER A 111 3.15 -0.01 6.74
CA SER A 111 3.89 1.03 6.03
C SER A 111 3.53 2.45 6.47
N ASP A 112 2.28 2.71 6.85
CA ASP A 112 1.86 3.97 7.47
C ASP A 112 2.14 3.96 8.97
N PHE A 113 3.27 4.55 9.37
CA PHE A 113 3.73 4.55 10.77
C PHE A 113 2.74 5.14 11.77
N ASN A 114 1.90 6.09 11.33
CA ASN A 114 0.91 6.73 12.22
C ASN A 114 -0.30 5.81 12.49
N ASN A 115 -0.51 4.85 11.61
CA ASN A 115 -1.67 3.96 11.65
C ASN A 115 -1.28 2.49 11.73
N ARG A 116 -0.01 2.21 11.92
CA ARG A 116 0.51 0.85 12.04
C ARG A 116 -0.28 0.05 13.07
N GLY A 117 -0.80 -1.10 12.64
CA GLY A 117 -1.61 -1.95 13.50
C GLY A 117 -2.56 -2.86 12.75
N ILE A 118 -3.39 -3.58 13.52
CA ILE A 118 -4.47 -4.40 13.01
C ILE A 118 -5.78 -3.81 13.53
N HIS A 119 -6.60 -3.28 12.62
CA HIS A 119 -7.81 -2.53 12.94
C HIS A 119 -9.05 -3.32 12.55
N LYS A 120 -9.94 -3.59 13.51
CA LYS A 120 -11.12 -4.46 13.33
C LYS A 120 -12.36 -3.66 12.92
N PHE A 121 -13.13 -4.23 11.97
CA PHE A 121 -14.42 -3.72 11.49
C PHE A 121 -15.42 -4.88 11.38
N ASN A 122 -16.72 -4.62 11.56
CA ASN A 122 -17.73 -5.66 11.42
C ASN A 122 -17.97 -6.02 9.95
N THR A 123 -17.83 -5.06 9.04
CA THR A 123 -18.04 -5.27 7.60
C THR A 123 -16.90 -4.64 6.79
N PHE A 124 -16.75 -5.09 5.54
CA PHE A 124 -15.80 -4.50 4.61
C PHE A 124 -16.19 -3.05 4.24
N ASP A 125 -17.48 -2.76 4.14
CA ASP A 125 -17.96 -1.41 3.85
C ASP A 125 -17.63 -0.42 4.99
N GLU A 126 -17.71 -0.85 6.25
CA GLU A 126 -17.24 -0.03 7.40
C GLU A 126 -15.74 0.27 7.28
N LEU A 127 -14.93 -0.72 6.91
CA LEU A 127 -13.49 -0.55 6.69
C LEU A 127 -13.22 0.44 5.56
N LEU A 128 -13.87 0.28 4.41
CA LEU A 128 -13.69 1.19 3.25
C LEU A 128 -14.10 2.63 3.59
N ASN A 129 -15.26 2.81 4.24
CA ASN A 129 -15.71 4.14 4.66
C ASN A 129 -14.72 4.79 5.64
N TYR A 130 -14.17 4.03 6.56
CA TYR A 130 -13.15 4.52 7.49
C TYR A 130 -11.89 4.96 6.74
N GLN A 131 -11.38 4.15 5.82
CA GLN A 131 -10.18 4.46 5.02
C GLN A 131 -10.40 5.68 4.13
N TYR A 132 -11.51 5.73 3.40
CA TYR A 132 -11.86 6.88 2.58
C TYR A 132 -11.86 8.18 3.38
N ASN A 133 -12.56 8.22 4.52
CA ASN A 133 -12.61 9.41 5.37
C ASN A 133 -11.23 9.79 5.90
N LYS A 134 -10.43 8.81 6.28
CA LYS A 134 -9.07 9.00 6.74
C LYS A 134 -8.18 9.59 5.66
N TYR A 135 -8.28 9.08 4.45
CA TYR A 135 -7.55 9.60 3.30
C TYR A 135 -7.97 11.03 2.96
N VAL A 136 -9.28 11.33 2.98
CA VAL A 136 -9.79 12.69 2.83
C VAL A 136 -9.19 13.65 3.86
N GLU A 137 -9.18 13.28 5.15
CA GLU A 137 -8.58 14.12 6.22
C GLU A 137 -7.07 14.31 6.02
N PHE A 138 -6.37 13.29 5.58
CA PHE A 138 -4.95 13.39 5.25
C PHE A 138 -4.71 14.33 4.06
N LEU A 139 -5.47 14.20 2.98
CA LEU A 139 -5.36 15.05 1.80
C LEU A 139 -5.62 16.53 2.10
N LYS A 140 -6.51 16.85 3.03
CA LYS A 140 -6.78 18.24 3.44
C LYS A 140 -5.52 18.95 3.99
N THR A 141 -4.52 18.22 4.44
CA THR A 141 -3.23 18.79 4.85
C THR A 141 -2.38 19.29 3.67
N PHE A 142 -2.72 18.92 2.43
CA PHE A 142 -2.01 19.28 1.18
C PHE A 142 -2.70 20.40 0.39
N ASN A 143 -3.61 21.17 1.00
CA ASN A 143 -4.39 22.22 0.32
C ASN A 143 -5.21 21.74 -0.89
N ILE A 144 -5.68 20.50 -0.85
CA ILE A 144 -6.54 19.93 -1.90
C ILE A 144 -7.86 20.73 -2.03
N THR A 145 -8.33 20.90 -3.26
CA THR A 145 -9.61 21.56 -3.54
C THR A 145 -10.78 20.59 -3.39
N ASN A 146 -12.00 21.12 -3.25
CA ASN A 146 -13.20 20.27 -3.19
C ASN A 146 -13.40 19.49 -4.49
N ASP A 147 -13.12 20.09 -5.65
CA ASP A 147 -13.26 19.43 -6.97
C ASP A 147 -12.26 18.24 -7.11
N GLU A 148 -11.08 18.37 -6.51
CA GLU A 148 -10.11 17.29 -6.48
C GLU A 148 -10.48 16.19 -5.47
N LEU A 149 -11.08 16.54 -4.33
CA LEU A 149 -11.62 15.56 -3.37
C LEU A 149 -12.70 14.66 -4.00
N GLU A 150 -13.52 15.20 -4.93
CA GLU A 150 -14.51 14.41 -5.67
C GLU A 150 -13.88 13.41 -6.66
N ARG A 151 -12.57 13.52 -6.89
CA ARG A 151 -11.79 12.64 -7.79
C ARG A 151 -11.03 11.54 -7.03
N ILE A 152 -11.26 11.38 -5.73
CA ILE A 152 -10.70 10.27 -4.97
C ILE A 152 -11.30 8.97 -5.50
N ILE A 153 -10.43 8.00 -5.77
CA ILE A 153 -10.82 6.64 -6.12
C ILE A 153 -10.16 5.63 -5.19
N LEU A 154 -10.90 4.57 -4.88
CA LEU A 154 -10.37 3.35 -4.29
C LEU A 154 -10.58 2.21 -5.29
N THR A 155 -9.53 1.45 -5.55
CA THR A 155 -9.59 0.28 -6.43
C THR A 155 -9.18 -0.98 -5.68
N GLU A 156 -9.88 -2.09 -5.93
CA GLU A 156 -9.49 -3.44 -5.50
C GLU A 156 -8.65 -4.06 -6.61
N PHE A 157 -7.40 -4.44 -6.32
CA PHE A 157 -6.47 -4.95 -7.33
C PHE A 157 -5.93 -6.34 -7.00
N ASP A 158 -5.74 -7.12 -8.06
CA ASP A 158 -5.09 -8.44 -7.99
C ASP A 158 -3.56 -8.30 -7.97
N LYS A 159 -2.87 -9.40 -7.66
CA LYS A 159 -1.40 -9.43 -7.62
C LYS A 159 -0.81 -8.94 -8.94
N PRO A 160 -0.01 -7.87 -8.93
CA PRO A 160 0.73 -7.43 -10.12
C PRO A 160 1.84 -8.42 -10.47
N LYS A 161 2.45 -8.23 -11.63
CA LYS A 161 3.68 -8.95 -11.99
C LYS A 161 4.83 -8.43 -11.14
N GLU A 162 5.76 -9.33 -10.81
CA GLU A 162 7.00 -8.95 -10.12
C GLU A 162 7.92 -8.15 -11.06
N HIS A 163 8.80 -7.34 -10.48
CA HIS A 163 9.81 -6.54 -11.17
C HIS A 163 9.26 -5.54 -12.20
N ILE A 164 8.03 -5.06 -11.99
CA ILE A 164 7.48 -3.98 -12.80
C ILE A 164 7.88 -2.61 -12.26
N SER A 165 7.91 -1.62 -13.17
CA SER A 165 8.22 -0.23 -12.84
C SER A 165 7.08 0.47 -12.08
N ALA A 166 7.33 1.67 -11.56
CA ALA A 166 6.31 2.51 -10.95
C ALA A 166 5.15 2.79 -11.92
N GLU A 167 5.45 3.10 -13.20
CA GLU A 167 4.44 3.35 -14.22
C GLU A 167 3.56 2.12 -14.47
N GLU A 168 4.16 0.94 -14.59
CA GLU A 168 3.42 -0.31 -14.79
C GLU A 168 2.56 -0.67 -13.58
N TYR A 169 3.07 -0.45 -12.36
CA TYR A 169 2.29 -0.66 -11.14
C TYR A 169 1.10 0.29 -11.07
N LEU A 170 1.31 1.59 -11.29
CA LEU A 170 0.23 2.58 -11.31
C LEU A 170 -0.84 2.24 -12.36
N ASN A 171 -0.42 1.87 -13.57
CA ASN A 171 -1.34 1.43 -14.61
C ASN A 171 -2.14 0.19 -14.19
N HIS A 172 -1.53 -0.75 -13.50
CA HIS A 172 -2.21 -1.95 -12.99
C HIS A 172 -3.29 -1.58 -11.97
N VAL A 173 -2.93 -0.83 -10.92
CA VAL A 173 -3.85 -0.54 -9.80
C VAL A 173 -4.97 0.44 -10.17
N VAL A 174 -4.67 1.47 -10.98
CA VAL A 174 -5.67 2.47 -11.42
C VAL A 174 -6.72 1.88 -12.35
N ASN A 175 -6.34 0.89 -13.17
CA ASN A 175 -7.27 0.21 -14.09
C ASN A 175 -7.91 -1.04 -13.48
N SER A 176 -7.70 -1.29 -12.21
CA SER A 176 -8.32 -2.39 -11.48
C SER A 176 -9.79 -2.08 -11.12
N LYS A 177 -10.42 -2.97 -10.35
CA LYS A 177 -11.85 -2.85 -10.02
C LYS A 177 -12.11 -1.63 -9.15
N LEU A 178 -12.81 -0.63 -9.69
CA LEU A 178 -13.25 0.54 -8.93
C LEU A 178 -14.25 0.12 -7.84
N ILE A 179 -14.02 0.60 -6.61
CA ILE A 179 -14.90 0.35 -5.46
C ILE A 179 -15.59 1.64 -5.02
N ILE A 180 -14.87 2.77 -5.01
CA ILE A 180 -15.36 4.13 -4.71
C ILE A 180 -14.82 5.07 -5.77
#